data_8211e48bf5ac19769788761e51047a7a
#
_entry.id   8211e48bf5ac19769788761e51047a7a
#
_cell.length_a   1.000
_cell.length_b   1.000
_cell.length_c   1.000
_cell.angle_alpha   90.00
_cell.angle_beta   90.00
_cell.angle_gamma   90.00
#
_symmetry.space_group_name_H-M   'P 1'
#
loop_
_entity.id
_entity.type
_entity.pdbx_description
1 polymer ?
#
loop_
_entity_poly.entity_id
_entity_poly.type
_entity_poly.pdbx_seq_one_letter_code
_entity_poly.pdbx_strand_id
1 'polypeptide(L)'
;MNILFLSLSFSGIENRGIYSDLMRCFVRNDHEVYVVSTNQRREAKLPPFMRDKNFHSVKIRIPNITKTNFIEKGISTLLIEPLYLRYINKYLNNVKFDLVIYPTPPISFAHVVKHIKVRDNAKTYLLLKDIFPQNAVDLGLLRRDGILHRYFKRKEKMIYHVSDYIGTMSPANSQYIIDNRGVPS
;
A
#
# COMPACT_ATOMS: atom_id res chain seq x y z
N MET A 1 14.41 1.51 -14.32
CA MET A 1 14.21 1.59 -12.86
C MET A 1 13.42 0.38 -12.40
N ASN A 2 13.72 -0.13 -11.20
CA ASN A 2 12.93 -1.16 -10.54
C ASN A 2 11.87 -0.50 -9.65
N ILE A 3 10.61 -0.65 -9.98
CA ILE A 3 9.48 -0.02 -9.29
C ILE A 3 8.71 -1.08 -8.52
N LEU A 4 8.58 -0.90 -7.20
CA LEU A 4 7.74 -1.73 -6.35
C LEU A 4 6.39 -1.05 -6.11
N PHE A 5 5.31 -1.73 -6.46
CA PHE A 5 3.95 -1.30 -6.13
C PHE A 5 3.33 -2.21 -5.07
N LEU A 6 2.96 -1.64 -3.94
CA LEU A 6 2.28 -2.35 -2.85
C LEU A 6 0.79 -2.03 -2.89
N SER A 7 -0.08 -3.02 -2.90
CA SER A 7 -1.53 -2.81 -2.84
C SER A 7 -2.23 -3.99 -2.20
N LEU A 8 -3.36 -3.76 -1.53
CA LEU A 8 -4.21 -4.87 -1.04
C LEU A 8 -4.90 -5.61 -2.18
N SER A 9 -5.19 -4.92 -3.27
CA SER A 9 -5.93 -5.48 -4.39
C SER A 9 -5.30 -5.02 -5.70
N PHE A 10 -5.04 -5.95 -6.59
CA PHE A 10 -4.58 -5.67 -7.93
C PHE A 10 -5.16 -6.70 -8.89
N SER A 11 -6.00 -6.25 -9.80
CA SER A 11 -6.76 -7.11 -10.71
C SER A 11 -5.94 -7.71 -11.86
N GLY A 12 -4.70 -7.29 -12.02
CA GLY A 12 -3.81 -7.70 -13.11
C GLY A 12 -3.52 -6.55 -14.07
N ILE A 13 -2.40 -6.64 -14.77
CA ILE A 13 -1.96 -5.60 -15.72
C ILE A 13 -2.86 -5.53 -16.95
N GLU A 14 -3.54 -6.62 -17.29
CA GLU A 14 -4.44 -6.73 -18.44
C GLU A 14 -5.77 -6.01 -18.22
N ASN A 15 -6.19 -5.84 -16.97
CA ASN A 15 -7.47 -5.24 -16.64
C ASN A 15 -7.40 -3.71 -16.69
N ARG A 16 -8.52 -3.06 -16.94
CA ARG A 16 -8.64 -1.60 -16.84
C ARG A 16 -8.74 -1.18 -15.37
N GLY A 17 -8.07 -0.09 -15.02
CA GLY A 17 -8.12 0.49 -13.68
C GLY A 17 -6.94 1.38 -13.40
N ILE A 18 -7.10 2.33 -12.49
CA ILE A 18 -6.11 3.38 -12.18
C ILE A 18 -4.71 2.78 -11.94
N TYR A 19 -4.63 1.72 -11.14
CA TYR A 19 -3.32 1.10 -10.82
C TYR A 19 -2.78 0.26 -11.97
N SER A 20 -3.64 -0.47 -12.67
CA SER A 20 -3.24 -1.26 -13.84
C SER A 20 -2.76 -0.35 -14.97
N ASP A 21 -3.44 0.76 -15.19
CA ASP A 21 -3.05 1.75 -16.21
C ASP A 21 -1.72 2.42 -15.85
N LEU A 22 -1.53 2.77 -14.58
CA LEU A 22 -0.27 3.32 -14.09
C LEU A 22 0.89 2.32 -14.26
N MET A 23 0.69 1.06 -13.87
CA MET A 23 1.72 0.02 -14.02
C MET A 23 2.04 -0.26 -15.49
N ARG A 24 1.02 -0.30 -16.37
CA ARG A 24 1.25 -0.40 -17.83
C ARG A 24 2.06 0.77 -18.38
N CYS A 25 1.81 1.98 -17.89
CA CYS A 25 2.59 3.15 -18.30
C CYS A 25 4.07 2.96 -17.95
N PHE A 26 4.39 2.50 -16.75
CA PHE A 26 5.78 2.23 -16.38
C PHE A 26 6.41 1.11 -17.22
N VAL A 27 5.71 0.00 -17.45
CA VAL A 27 6.20 -1.10 -18.31
C VAL A 27 6.46 -0.62 -19.73
N ARG A 28 5.57 0.22 -20.32
CA ARG A 28 5.76 0.80 -21.66
C ARG A 28 6.94 1.76 -21.76
N ASN A 29 7.38 2.31 -20.64
CA ASN A 29 8.56 3.17 -20.54
C ASN A 29 9.81 2.40 -20.06
N ASP A 30 9.86 1.10 -20.34
CA ASP A 30 11.00 0.21 -20.06
C ASP A 30 11.43 0.14 -18.59
N HIS A 31 10.47 0.30 -17.67
CA HIS A 31 10.71 0.08 -16.25
C HIS A 31 10.35 -1.36 -15.85
N GLU A 32 11.13 -1.95 -14.96
CA GLU A 32 10.83 -3.21 -14.30
C GLU A 32 9.82 -2.97 -13.18
N VAL A 33 8.63 -3.55 -13.30
CA VAL A 33 7.51 -3.32 -12.38
C VAL A 33 7.23 -4.56 -11.56
N TYR A 34 7.24 -4.42 -10.26
CA TYR A 34 6.96 -5.47 -9.28
C TYR A 34 5.73 -5.11 -8.48
N VAL A 35 4.67 -5.88 -8.61
CA VAL A 35 3.42 -5.67 -7.88
C VAL A 35 3.28 -6.71 -6.78
N VAL A 36 3.19 -6.25 -5.54
CA VAL A 36 2.89 -7.12 -4.39
C VAL A 36 1.47 -6.81 -3.92
N SER A 37 0.61 -7.81 -4.03
CA SER A 37 -0.80 -7.67 -3.65
C SER A 37 -1.32 -8.92 -2.95
N THR A 38 -2.49 -8.80 -2.31
CA THR A 38 -3.10 -9.94 -1.65
C THR A 38 -3.99 -10.74 -2.60
N ASN A 39 -4.17 -12.02 -2.27
CA ASN A 39 -5.16 -12.91 -2.82
C ASN A 39 -5.94 -13.49 -1.63
N GLN A 40 -7.21 -13.11 -1.50
CA GLN A 40 -8.03 -13.53 -0.38
C GLN A 40 -8.41 -15.01 -0.48
N ARG A 41 -8.70 -15.63 0.66
CA ARG A 41 -8.99 -17.07 0.75
C ARG A 41 -10.17 -17.52 -0.15
N ARG A 42 -11.12 -16.61 -0.39
CA ARG A 42 -12.30 -16.85 -1.25
C ARG A 42 -12.01 -16.71 -2.75
N GLU A 43 -10.88 -16.13 -3.11
CA GLU A 43 -10.49 -15.95 -4.50
C GLU A 43 -9.80 -17.21 -5.04
N ALA A 44 -9.81 -17.40 -6.37
CA ALA A 44 -9.09 -18.48 -7.02
C ALA A 44 -7.62 -18.49 -6.58
N LYS A 45 -7.07 -19.68 -6.38
CA LYS A 45 -5.66 -19.83 -5.97
C LYS A 45 -4.76 -19.46 -7.15
N LEU A 46 -4.06 -18.34 -7.01
CA LEU A 46 -3.06 -17.88 -7.98
C LEU A 46 -1.65 -18.31 -7.56
N PRO A 47 -0.72 -18.49 -8.51
CA PRO A 47 0.69 -18.67 -8.20
C PRO A 47 1.20 -17.55 -7.31
N PRO A 48 2.03 -17.85 -6.29
CA PRO A 48 2.53 -16.83 -5.37
C PRO A 48 3.49 -15.84 -6.03
N PHE A 49 4.11 -16.24 -7.15
CA PHE A 49 4.99 -15.40 -7.94
C PHE A 49 4.78 -15.69 -9.43
N MET A 50 4.62 -14.63 -10.21
CA MET A 50 4.52 -14.66 -11.68
C MET A 50 5.51 -13.67 -12.27
N ARG A 51 6.15 -14.04 -13.37
CA ARG A 51 7.10 -13.22 -14.10
C ARG A 51 6.69 -13.16 -15.58
N ASP A 52 6.55 -11.97 -16.12
CA ASP A 52 6.26 -11.76 -17.54
C ASP A 52 6.99 -10.51 -18.01
N LYS A 53 8.00 -10.68 -18.89
CA LYS A 53 8.87 -9.59 -19.36
C LYS A 53 9.27 -8.63 -18.24
N ASN A 54 8.88 -7.36 -18.35
CA ASN A 54 9.17 -6.29 -17.38
C ASN A 54 8.09 -6.14 -16.29
N PHE A 55 7.18 -7.13 -16.17
CA PHE A 55 6.13 -7.14 -15.15
C PHE A 55 6.20 -8.38 -14.27
N HIS A 56 6.26 -8.18 -12.96
CA HIS A 56 6.36 -9.25 -11.96
C HIS A 56 5.28 -9.08 -10.90
N SER A 57 4.63 -10.17 -10.52
CA SER A 57 3.54 -10.16 -9.56
C SER A 57 3.78 -11.14 -8.42
N VAL A 58 3.68 -10.66 -7.18
CA VAL A 58 3.69 -11.48 -5.96
C VAL A 58 2.29 -11.44 -5.35
N LYS A 59 1.66 -12.60 -5.20
CA LYS A 59 0.33 -12.76 -4.60
C LYS A 59 0.44 -13.36 -3.21
N ILE A 60 0.09 -12.58 -2.20
CA ILE A 60 0.13 -12.96 -0.79
C ILE A 60 -1.22 -13.54 -0.40
N ARG A 61 -1.24 -14.82 -0.01
CA ARG A 61 -2.48 -15.42 0.48
C ARG A 61 -2.78 -14.98 1.90
N ILE A 62 -3.93 -14.35 2.08
CA ILE A 62 -4.40 -13.83 3.37
C ILE A 62 -5.79 -14.36 3.72
N PRO A 63 -6.17 -14.39 5.00
CA PRO A 63 -7.57 -14.53 5.40
C PRO A 63 -8.45 -13.45 4.77
N ASN A 64 -9.77 -13.65 4.77
CA ASN A 64 -10.67 -12.67 4.14
C ASN A 64 -10.67 -11.35 4.92
N ILE A 65 -10.53 -10.24 4.20
CA ILE A 65 -10.63 -8.87 4.76
C ILE A 65 -11.99 -8.26 4.46
N THR A 66 -12.61 -8.65 3.34
CA THR A 66 -13.91 -8.15 2.90
C THR A 66 -15.01 -9.17 3.14
N LYS A 67 -16.22 -8.69 3.44
CA LYS A 67 -17.41 -9.54 3.70
C LYS A 67 -17.17 -10.60 4.79
N THR A 68 -16.52 -10.19 5.87
CA THR A 68 -16.17 -11.06 7.00
C THR A 68 -16.46 -10.34 8.33
N ASN A 69 -16.42 -11.07 9.45
CA ASN A 69 -16.67 -10.51 10.77
C ASN A 69 -15.53 -9.58 11.24
N PHE A 70 -15.80 -8.75 12.23
CA PHE A 70 -14.85 -7.74 12.74
C PHE A 70 -13.55 -8.36 13.26
N ILE A 71 -13.61 -9.57 13.84
CA ILE A 71 -12.44 -10.26 14.42
C ILE A 71 -11.50 -10.71 13.31
N GLU A 72 -12.02 -11.38 12.27
CA GLU A 72 -11.24 -11.84 11.14
C GLU A 72 -10.64 -10.65 10.37
N LYS A 73 -11.39 -9.56 10.20
CA LYS A 73 -10.91 -8.31 9.60
C LYS A 73 -9.76 -7.69 10.41
N GLY A 74 -9.90 -7.66 11.74
CA GLY A 74 -8.85 -7.14 12.64
C GLY A 74 -7.55 -7.97 12.54
N ILE A 75 -7.66 -9.29 12.65
CA ILE A 75 -6.52 -10.22 12.53
C ILE A 75 -5.85 -10.09 11.16
N SER A 76 -6.64 -10.09 10.09
CA SER A 76 -6.13 -9.96 8.72
C SER A 76 -5.36 -8.64 8.53
N THR A 77 -5.85 -7.54 9.11
CA THR A 77 -5.19 -6.23 9.04
C THR A 77 -3.83 -6.23 9.77
N LEU A 78 -3.75 -6.89 10.93
CA LEU A 78 -2.49 -7.03 11.68
C LEU A 78 -1.46 -7.92 10.97
N LEU A 79 -1.93 -8.89 10.20
CA LEU A 79 -1.07 -9.81 9.45
C LEU A 79 -0.51 -9.21 8.14
N ILE A 80 -1.02 -8.09 7.66
CA ILE A 80 -0.58 -7.48 6.39
C ILE A 80 0.93 -7.21 6.41
N GLU A 81 1.42 -6.44 7.38
CA GLU A 81 2.85 -6.06 7.44
C GLU A 81 3.79 -7.27 7.46
N PRO A 82 3.65 -8.22 8.40
CA PRO A 82 4.57 -9.37 8.48
C PRO A 82 4.49 -10.28 7.26
N LEU A 83 3.30 -10.46 6.66
CA LEU A 83 3.16 -11.27 5.46
C LEU A 83 3.80 -10.58 4.24
N TYR A 84 3.62 -9.27 4.06
CA TYR A 84 4.27 -8.54 2.98
C TYR A 84 5.79 -8.61 3.10
N LEU A 85 6.36 -8.36 4.28
CA LEU A 85 7.80 -8.49 4.52
C LEU A 85 8.31 -9.90 4.22
N ARG A 86 7.61 -10.94 4.71
CA ARG A 86 7.98 -12.33 4.46
C ARG A 86 8.01 -12.67 2.96
N TYR A 87 6.98 -12.27 2.20
CA TYR A 87 6.90 -12.57 0.77
C TYR A 87 7.88 -11.74 -0.06
N ILE A 88 8.08 -10.48 0.26
CA ILE A 88 9.09 -9.63 -0.39
C ILE A 88 10.49 -10.21 -0.16
N ASN A 89 10.83 -10.58 1.07
CA ASN A 89 12.13 -11.20 1.37
C ASN A 89 12.29 -12.58 0.71
N LYS A 90 11.20 -13.34 0.56
CA LYS A 90 11.28 -14.65 -0.10
C LYS A 90 11.45 -14.57 -1.60
N TYR A 91 10.73 -13.68 -2.28
CA TYR A 91 10.65 -13.67 -3.75
C TYR A 91 11.41 -12.51 -4.41
N LEU A 92 11.69 -11.43 -3.67
CA LEU A 92 12.25 -10.18 -4.18
C LEU A 92 13.51 -9.72 -3.40
N ASN A 93 14.14 -10.62 -2.64
CA ASN A 93 15.32 -10.29 -1.85
C ASN A 93 16.51 -9.81 -2.71
N ASN A 94 16.65 -10.37 -3.90
CA ASN A 94 17.74 -10.04 -4.84
C ASN A 94 17.42 -8.86 -5.77
N VAL A 95 16.26 -8.22 -5.58
CA VAL A 95 15.84 -7.05 -6.37
C VAL A 95 16.08 -5.80 -5.54
N LYS A 96 16.90 -4.89 -6.07
CA LYS A 96 17.06 -3.54 -5.51
C LYS A 96 16.05 -2.61 -6.15
N PHE A 97 15.19 -1.99 -5.35
CA PHE A 97 14.17 -1.07 -5.83
C PHE A 97 14.67 0.38 -5.84
N ASP A 98 14.29 1.11 -6.87
CA ASP A 98 14.56 2.55 -6.99
C ASP A 98 13.38 3.38 -6.46
N LEU A 99 12.15 2.87 -6.63
CA LEU A 99 10.92 3.55 -6.26
C LEU A 99 9.91 2.57 -5.65
N VAL A 100 9.32 2.97 -4.52
CA VAL A 100 8.20 2.26 -3.88
C VAL A 100 6.94 3.12 -3.96
N ILE A 101 5.90 2.63 -4.61
CA ILE A 101 4.59 3.28 -4.73
C ILE A 101 3.56 2.49 -3.94
N TYR A 102 2.73 3.16 -3.17
CA TYR A 102 1.70 2.52 -2.36
C TYR A 102 0.52 3.46 -2.10
N PRO A 103 -0.72 2.95 -2.15
CA PRO A 103 -1.91 3.74 -1.87
C PRO A 103 -2.31 3.69 -0.39
N THR A 104 -3.12 4.65 0.02
CA THR A 104 -3.97 4.55 1.21
C THR A 104 -5.44 4.47 0.80
N PRO A 105 -6.30 3.70 1.54
CA PRO A 105 -5.92 2.65 2.49
C PRO A 105 -5.22 1.45 1.83
N PRO A 106 -4.46 0.64 2.58
CA PRO A 106 -4.33 0.59 4.03
C PRO A 106 -3.18 1.47 4.54
N ILE A 107 -3.32 1.98 5.77
CA ILE A 107 -2.25 2.71 6.46
C ILE A 107 -1.21 1.80 7.13
N SER A 108 -1.34 0.48 6.94
CA SER A 108 -0.47 -0.54 7.55
C SER A 108 0.82 -0.81 6.77
N PHE A 109 1.09 -0.14 5.65
CA PHE A 109 2.31 -0.36 4.87
C PHE A 109 3.56 0.37 5.39
N ALA A 110 3.44 1.21 6.42
CA ALA A 110 4.54 2.07 6.86
C ALA A 110 5.85 1.31 7.17
N HIS A 111 5.77 0.18 7.88
CA HIS A 111 6.96 -0.62 8.20
C HIS A 111 7.52 -1.36 6.98
N VAL A 112 6.67 -1.85 6.09
CA VAL A 112 7.09 -2.50 4.83
C VAL A 112 7.85 -1.51 3.97
N VAL A 113 7.28 -0.31 3.78
CA VAL A 113 7.90 0.78 3.01
C VAL A 113 9.21 1.22 3.64
N LYS A 114 9.26 1.43 4.97
CA LYS A 114 10.47 1.77 5.69
C LYS A 114 11.58 0.72 5.49
N HIS A 115 11.22 -0.56 5.58
CA HIS A 115 12.17 -1.66 5.38
C HIS A 115 12.82 -1.59 3.99
N ILE A 116 12.01 -1.45 2.93
CA ILE A 116 12.51 -1.38 1.56
C ILE A 116 13.32 -0.09 1.33
N LYS A 117 12.80 1.05 1.81
CA LYS A 117 13.48 2.35 1.72
C LYS A 117 14.90 2.29 2.29
N VAL A 118 15.05 1.68 3.47
CA VAL A 118 16.37 1.55 4.12
C VAL A 118 17.25 0.52 3.43
N ARG A 119 16.71 -0.66 3.07
CA ARG A 119 17.44 -1.73 2.40
C ARG A 119 18.03 -1.28 1.06
N ASP A 120 17.23 -0.57 0.26
CA ASP A 120 17.53 -0.30 -1.15
C ASP A 120 17.94 1.15 -1.41
N ASN A 121 17.80 2.04 -0.43
CA ASN A 121 17.86 3.51 -0.60
C ASN A 121 16.83 4.00 -1.63
N ALA A 122 15.66 3.37 -1.66
CA ALA A 122 14.59 3.66 -2.59
C ALA A 122 13.86 4.95 -2.24
N LYS A 123 13.39 5.69 -3.26
CA LYS A 123 12.40 6.76 -3.08
C LYS A 123 11.02 6.18 -2.83
N THR A 124 10.19 6.91 -2.11
CA THR A 124 8.85 6.44 -1.70
C THR A 124 7.78 7.43 -2.09
N TYR A 125 6.72 6.95 -2.75
CA TYR A 125 5.60 7.74 -3.22
C TYR A 125 4.28 7.21 -2.68
N LEU A 126 3.61 7.99 -1.85
CA LEU A 126 2.29 7.69 -1.32
C LEU A 126 1.19 8.22 -2.23
N LEU A 127 0.31 7.34 -2.70
CA LEU A 127 -0.93 7.71 -3.38
C LEU A 127 -2.04 7.88 -2.33
N LEU A 128 -2.21 9.09 -1.82
CA LEU A 128 -3.17 9.41 -0.76
C LEU A 128 -4.57 9.61 -1.36
N LYS A 129 -5.40 8.56 -1.31
CA LYS A 129 -6.79 8.61 -1.77
C LYS A 129 -7.72 9.12 -0.68
N ASP A 130 -7.58 8.58 0.53
CA ASP A 130 -8.43 8.87 1.68
C ASP A 130 -7.60 9.33 2.86
N ILE A 131 -8.03 10.39 3.50
CA ILE A 131 -7.43 10.88 4.75
C ILE A 131 -8.03 10.10 5.92
N PHE A 132 -7.45 8.92 6.16
CA PHE A 132 -7.85 8.06 7.27
C PHE A 132 -6.90 8.31 8.47
N PRO A 133 -7.40 8.42 9.71
CA PRO A 133 -8.73 8.05 10.20
C PRO A 133 -9.80 9.16 10.15
N GLN A 134 -9.50 10.34 9.62
CA GLN A 134 -10.43 11.48 9.65
C GLN A 134 -11.77 11.14 8.96
N ASN A 135 -11.73 10.57 7.77
CA ASN A 135 -12.94 10.18 7.04
C ASN A 135 -13.82 9.19 7.84
N ALA A 136 -13.22 8.29 8.62
CA ALA A 136 -13.98 7.35 9.46
C ALA A 136 -14.63 8.05 10.67
N VAL A 137 -13.99 9.10 11.20
CA VAL A 137 -14.59 9.96 12.25
C VAL A 137 -15.76 10.77 11.69
N ASP A 138 -15.60 11.35 10.51
CA ASP A 138 -16.62 12.18 9.86
C ASP A 138 -17.87 11.35 9.47
N LEU A 139 -17.67 10.08 9.13
CA LEU A 139 -18.74 9.11 8.86
C LEU A 139 -19.35 8.49 10.15
N GLY A 140 -18.89 8.88 11.34
CA GLY A 140 -19.37 8.33 12.61
C GLY A 140 -18.96 6.87 12.88
N LEU A 141 -18.05 6.31 12.07
CA LEU A 141 -17.56 4.94 12.21
C LEU A 141 -16.47 4.79 13.28
N LEU A 142 -15.87 5.90 13.68
CA LEU A 142 -14.77 5.93 14.65
C LEU A 142 -14.97 7.11 15.61
N ARG A 143 -14.95 6.81 16.91
CA ARG A 143 -15.05 7.87 17.94
C ARG A 143 -13.75 8.69 17.96
N ARG A 144 -13.87 10.03 17.82
CA ARG A 144 -12.77 10.97 17.96
C ARG A 144 -12.09 10.80 19.33
N ASP A 145 -10.77 10.81 19.35
CA ASP A 145 -9.91 10.67 20.54
C ASP A 145 -10.04 9.35 21.32
N GLY A 146 -10.80 8.38 20.79
CA GLY A 146 -10.84 7.03 21.30
C GLY A 146 -9.51 6.27 21.08
N ILE A 147 -9.35 5.13 21.73
CA ILE A 147 -8.13 4.29 21.65
C ILE A 147 -7.81 3.92 20.20
N LEU A 148 -8.83 3.47 19.44
CA LEU A 148 -8.67 3.11 18.03
C LEU A 148 -8.29 4.32 17.15
N HIS A 149 -8.92 5.49 17.40
CA HIS A 149 -8.57 6.72 16.68
C HIS A 149 -7.11 7.09 16.91
N ARG A 150 -6.64 7.07 18.17
CA ARG A 150 -5.23 7.35 18.51
C ARG A 150 -4.26 6.36 17.88
N TYR A 151 -4.62 5.09 17.86
CA TYR A 151 -3.83 4.05 17.18
C TYR A 151 -3.69 4.34 15.68
N PHE A 152 -4.81 4.57 15.00
CA PHE A 152 -4.80 4.85 13.56
C PHE A 152 -4.14 6.18 13.22
N LYS A 153 -4.31 7.21 14.03
CA LYS A 153 -3.61 8.49 13.86
C LYS A 153 -2.08 8.35 13.97
N ARG A 154 -1.61 7.46 14.86
CA ARG A 154 -0.18 7.13 14.94
C ARG A 154 0.30 6.42 13.66
N LYS A 155 -0.48 5.48 13.13
CA LYS A 155 -0.17 4.78 11.86
C LYS A 155 -0.19 5.75 10.67
N GLU A 156 -1.16 6.66 10.61
CA GLU A 156 -1.22 7.73 9.61
C GLU A 156 0.06 8.58 9.64
N LYS A 157 0.46 9.06 10.82
CA LYS A 157 1.69 9.84 10.97
C LYS A 157 2.93 9.07 10.51
N MET A 158 3.01 7.78 10.81
CA MET A 158 4.13 6.94 10.35
C MET A 158 4.19 6.82 8.84
N ILE A 159 3.05 6.63 8.15
CA ILE A 159 3.03 6.47 6.71
C ILE A 159 3.41 7.78 6.00
N TYR A 160 3.00 8.94 6.51
CA TYR A 160 3.43 10.23 5.98
C TYR A 160 4.93 10.45 6.18
N HIS A 161 5.45 10.12 7.36
CA HIS A 161 6.87 10.31 7.68
C HIS A 161 7.82 9.43 6.84
N VAL A 162 7.38 8.24 6.44
CA VAL A 162 8.20 7.35 5.60
C VAL A 162 8.15 7.75 4.12
N SER A 163 7.16 8.55 3.70
CA SER A 163 6.96 8.98 2.32
C SER A 163 7.89 10.13 1.96
N ASP A 164 8.64 10.02 0.85
CA ASP A 164 9.39 11.16 0.30
C ASP A 164 8.45 12.10 -0.48
N TYR A 165 7.42 11.52 -1.11
CA TYR A 165 6.41 12.26 -1.88
C TYR A 165 5.01 11.76 -1.53
N ILE A 166 4.04 12.67 -1.50
CA ILE A 166 2.63 12.37 -1.25
C ILE A 166 1.80 13.00 -2.35
N GLY A 167 1.19 12.16 -3.19
CA GLY A 167 0.22 12.59 -4.20
C GLY A 167 -1.19 12.49 -3.65
N THR A 168 -1.94 13.58 -3.71
CA THR A 168 -3.33 13.67 -3.24
C THR A 168 -4.32 13.73 -4.41
N MET A 169 -5.60 13.48 -4.12
CA MET A 169 -6.65 13.49 -5.14
C MET A 169 -7.16 14.89 -5.49
N SER A 170 -6.82 15.92 -4.69
CA SER A 170 -7.24 17.30 -4.94
C SER A 170 -6.33 18.30 -4.21
N PRO A 171 -6.26 19.56 -4.68
CA PRO A 171 -5.55 20.62 -3.96
C PRO A 171 -6.05 20.84 -2.53
N ALA A 172 -7.36 20.68 -2.28
CA ALA A 172 -7.93 20.77 -0.94
C ALA A 172 -7.40 19.68 0.00
N ASN A 173 -7.20 18.45 -0.49
CA ASN A 173 -6.59 17.38 0.30
C ASN A 173 -5.11 17.69 0.59
N SER A 174 -4.37 18.26 -0.36
CA SER A 174 -2.98 18.69 -0.12
C SER A 174 -2.93 19.75 0.97
N GLN A 175 -3.75 20.78 0.88
CA GLN A 175 -3.80 21.85 1.88
C GLN A 175 -4.17 21.30 3.26
N TYR A 176 -5.17 20.40 3.33
CA TYR A 176 -5.57 19.78 4.58
C TYR A 176 -4.42 19.04 5.30
N ILE A 177 -3.62 18.24 4.57
CA ILE A 177 -2.50 17.50 5.19
C ILE A 177 -1.35 18.42 5.60
N ILE A 178 -1.10 19.48 4.85
CA ILE A 178 -0.12 20.51 5.24
C ILE A 178 -0.55 21.17 6.57
N ASP A 179 -1.77 21.66 6.64
CA ASP A 179 -2.28 22.40 7.79
C ASP A 179 -2.49 21.53 9.04
N ASN A 180 -2.94 20.30 8.87
CA ASN A 180 -3.40 19.46 9.97
C ASN A 180 -2.48 18.28 10.32
N ARG A 181 -1.49 17.98 9.48
CA ARG A 181 -0.60 16.81 9.66
C ARG A 181 0.88 17.17 9.72
N GLY A 182 1.25 18.44 9.52
CA GLY A 182 2.63 18.90 9.52
C GLY A 182 3.47 18.28 8.41
N VAL A 183 2.85 17.96 7.27
CA VAL A 183 3.54 17.50 6.06
C VAL A 183 4.07 18.73 5.35
N PRO A 184 5.36 18.82 4.98
CA PRO A 184 5.90 19.93 4.20
C PRO A 184 5.17 20.09 2.86
N SER A 185 5.09 21.32 2.38
CA SER A 185 4.52 21.66 1.06
C SER A 185 5.39 21.17 -0.10
#